data_8e4960c39d963786952c6ca87bd7d664
#
_entry.id   8e4960c39d963786952c6ca87bd7d664
#
_cell.length_a   1.000
_cell.length_b   1.000
_cell.length_c   1.000
_cell.angle_alpha   90.00
_cell.angle_beta   90.00
_cell.angle_gamma   90.00
#
_symmetry.space_group_name_H-M   'P 1'
#
loop_
_entity.id
_entity.type
_entity.pdbx_description
1 polymer ?
#
loop_
_entity_poly.entity_id
_entity_poly.type
_entity_poly.pdbx_seq_one_letter_code
_entity_poly.pdbx_strand_id
1 'polypeptide(L)'
;MEDIHEHITVVVPRRGINDEGKAKKHALYCLISAAETEYVWMMDDDVVLEVKGERLELKGADLLILPLRMASENERPSLLERLQIAEYAAIQQLTIESAQRGKAVMCSGANLIVRRSRWLESYQDLHPEIPSGDDMFLLESFKRRGLQIMVLDDSRYEAIVRPHTSWRAFFRQRMRWAGKAPKYTDKDILRCGTIVLGANLLQLICPLVLLVKFPIEYRLIKKREPFVSLWTALLLEILYPFYILLSIVGGLLRRGW
;
A
#
# COMPACT_ATOMS: atom_id res chain seq x y z
N MET A 1 -11.25 -21.41 -12.64
CA MET A 1 -10.25 -21.28 -11.54
C MET A 1 -8.95 -22.05 -11.83
N GLU A 2 -8.96 -23.03 -12.69
CA GLU A 2 -7.75 -23.83 -13.03
C GLU A 2 -6.67 -23.05 -13.78
N ASP A 3 -7.01 -22.13 -14.69
CA ASP A 3 -6.01 -21.43 -15.53
C ASP A 3 -5.14 -20.36 -14.80
N ILE A 4 -5.57 -19.82 -13.67
CA ILE A 4 -4.72 -18.88 -12.92
C ILE A 4 -3.64 -19.62 -12.13
N HIS A 5 -3.90 -20.85 -11.72
CA HIS A 5 -3.02 -21.65 -10.87
C HIS A 5 -1.82 -22.29 -11.59
N GLU A 6 -1.87 -22.47 -12.91
CA GLU A 6 -0.75 -23.09 -13.64
C GLU A 6 0.51 -22.22 -13.68
N HIS A 7 0.38 -20.88 -13.56
CA HIS A 7 1.51 -19.97 -13.70
C HIS A 7 1.76 -19.07 -12.47
N ILE A 8 0.91 -19.11 -11.46
CA ILE A 8 0.98 -18.22 -10.30
C ILE A 8 0.78 -18.99 -8.99
N THR A 9 1.76 -18.93 -8.09
CA THR A 9 1.61 -19.41 -6.71
C THR A 9 1.17 -18.28 -5.79
N VAL A 10 0.07 -18.48 -5.05
CA VAL A 10 -0.36 -17.51 -4.03
C VAL A 10 0.47 -17.70 -2.76
N VAL A 11 1.07 -16.61 -2.29
CA VAL A 11 1.96 -16.60 -1.14
C VAL A 11 1.39 -15.71 -0.04
N VAL A 12 1.02 -16.32 1.09
CA VAL A 12 0.44 -15.63 2.25
C VAL A 12 1.33 -15.91 3.47
N PRO A 13 2.19 -14.97 3.89
CA PRO A 13 3.04 -15.16 5.07
C PRO A 13 2.18 -15.05 6.34
N ARG A 14 1.98 -16.15 7.04
CA ARG A 14 1.23 -16.19 8.31
C ARG A 14 2.16 -16.00 9.49
N ARG A 15 1.79 -15.10 10.41
CA ARG A 15 2.55 -14.84 11.63
C ARG A 15 2.64 -16.12 12.49
N GLY A 16 3.85 -16.42 12.97
CA GLY A 16 4.11 -17.56 13.86
C GLY A 16 4.12 -18.93 13.18
N ILE A 17 3.84 -19.02 11.88
CA ILE A 17 3.85 -20.29 11.14
C ILE A 17 5.04 -20.34 10.16
N ASN A 18 5.23 -19.27 9.40
CA ASN A 18 6.23 -19.23 8.34
C ASN A 18 7.46 -18.40 8.68
N ASP A 19 7.46 -17.69 9.81
CA ASP A 19 8.53 -16.76 10.18
C ASP A 19 9.47 -17.27 11.26
N GLU A 20 9.13 -18.40 11.93
CA GLU A 20 9.93 -18.94 13.06
C GLU A 20 10.42 -17.84 14.05
N GLY A 21 9.60 -16.79 14.23
CA GLY A 21 9.94 -15.61 15.01
C GLY A 21 10.80 -14.58 14.28
N LYS A 22 11.06 -14.75 12.97
CA LYS A 22 11.77 -13.81 12.12
C LYS A 22 10.82 -12.84 11.44
N ALA A 23 11.37 -11.78 10.83
CA ALA A 23 10.58 -10.77 10.13
C ALA A 23 9.81 -11.35 8.92
N LYS A 24 8.65 -10.76 8.60
CA LYS A 24 7.78 -11.10 7.44
C LYS A 24 8.58 -11.36 6.14
N LYS A 25 9.64 -10.59 5.89
CA LYS A 25 10.46 -10.72 4.69
C LYS A 25 11.17 -12.07 4.59
N HIS A 26 11.60 -12.63 5.73
CA HIS A 26 12.21 -13.97 5.74
C HIS A 26 11.16 -15.05 5.44
N ALA A 27 9.97 -14.93 6.02
CA ALA A 27 8.85 -15.83 5.70
C ALA A 27 8.49 -15.79 4.22
N LEU A 28 8.41 -14.58 3.64
CA LEU A 28 8.22 -14.40 2.20
C LEU A 28 9.35 -15.05 1.39
N TYR A 29 10.61 -14.88 1.81
CA TYR A 29 11.75 -15.49 1.13
C TYR A 29 11.64 -17.02 1.10
N CYS A 30 11.31 -17.65 2.21
CA CYS A 30 11.11 -19.10 2.26
C CYS A 30 9.98 -19.58 1.34
N LEU A 31 8.82 -18.91 1.42
CA LEU A 31 7.66 -19.27 0.61
C LEU A 31 7.90 -19.06 -0.89
N ILE A 32 8.50 -17.94 -1.27
CA ILE A 32 8.79 -17.60 -2.67
C ILE A 32 9.91 -18.49 -3.22
N SER A 33 10.90 -18.86 -2.40
CA SER A 33 11.95 -19.80 -2.81
C SER A 33 11.39 -21.19 -3.11
N ALA A 34 10.41 -21.63 -2.31
CA ALA A 34 9.75 -22.94 -2.48
C ALA A 34 8.71 -22.96 -3.62
N ALA A 35 8.26 -21.80 -4.11
CA ALA A 35 7.32 -21.76 -5.23
C ALA A 35 7.99 -22.25 -6.51
N GLU A 36 7.26 -22.99 -7.34
CA GLU A 36 7.76 -23.55 -8.62
C GLU A 36 7.32 -22.70 -9.84
N THR A 37 6.33 -21.82 -9.64
CA THR A 37 5.77 -21.00 -10.73
C THR A 37 6.65 -19.79 -11.06
N GLU A 38 6.51 -19.26 -12.27
CA GLU A 38 7.23 -18.06 -12.73
C GLU A 38 6.84 -16.81 -11.94
N TYR A 39 5.57 -16.73 -11.55
CA TYR A 39 5.02 -15.60 -10.79
C TYR A 39 4.52 -16.05 -9.43
N VAL A 40 4.59 -15.12 -8.47
CA VAL A 40 3.99 -15.29 -7.15
C VAL A 40 3.03 -14.14 -6.88
N TRP A 41 1.88 -14.47 -6.32
CA TRP A 41 0.88 -13.51 -5.88
C TRP A 41 0.99 -13.34 -4.36
N MET A 42 1.54 -12.21 -3.94
CA MET A 42 1.74 -11.87 -2.55
C MET A 42 0.46 -11.28 -1.97
N MET A 43 0.07 -11.77 -0.81
CA MET A 43 -1.08 -11.28 -0.04
C MET A 43 -0.75 -11.25 1.45
N ASP A 44 -1.38 -10.35 2.19
CA ASP A 44 -1.35 -10.37 3.66
C ASP A 44 -2.40 -11.36 4.20
N ASP A 45 -2.20 -11.88 5.41
CA ASP A 45 -3.06 -12.90 6.03
C ASP A 45 -4.41 -12.37 6.53
N ASP A 46 -4.58 -11.05 6.56
CA ASP A 46 -5.80 -10.35 6.96
C ASP A 46 -6.59 -9.75 5.76
N VAL A 47 -6.24 -10.17 4.55
CA VAL A 47 -6.86 -9.69 3.32
C VAL A 47 -7.87 -10.70 2.78
N VAL A 48 -9.01 -10.21 2.30
CA VAL A 48 -10.01 -11.02 1.62
C VAL A 48 -9.91 -10.77 0.12
N LEU A 49 -9.64 -11.82 -0.63
CA LEU A 49 -9.60 -11.79 -2.09
C LEU A 49 -10.75 -12.64 -2.65
N GLU A 50 -11.65 -12.00 -3.39
CA GLU A 50 -12.66 -12.67 -4.20
C GLU A 50 -12.29 -12.54 -5.67
N VAL A 51 -11.55 -13.48 -6.20
CA VAL A 51 -11.22 -13.51 -7.63
C VAL A 51 -12.48 -13.82 -8.43
N LYS A 52 -12.91 -12.86 -9.26
CA LYS A 52 -14.05 -12.98 -10.16
C LYS A 52 -13.64 -13.13 -11.63
N GLY A 53 -12.32 -13.07 -11.90
CA GLY A 53 -11.75 -13.20 -13.24
C GLY A 53 -11.27 -14.62 -13.51
N GLU A 54 -11.50 -15.12 -14.73
CA GLU A 54 -11.05 -16.45 -15.15
C GLU A 54 -9.57 -16.47 -15.56
N ARG A 55 -9.06 -15.35 -16.08
CA ARG A 55 -7.69 -15.25 -16.60
C ARG A 55 -7.07 -13.90 -16.28
N LEU A 56 -5.87 -13.92 -15.74
CA LEU A 56 -5.06 -12.73 -15.46
C LEU A 56 -3.93 -12.63 -16.49
N GLU A 57 -3.93 -11.55 -17.27
CA GLU A 57 -2.86 -11.26 -18.21
C GLU A 57 -1.71 -10.52 -17.54
N LEU A 58 -0.57 -11.18 -17.41
CA LEU A 58 0.63 -10.60 -16.75
C LEU A 58 1.41 -9.64 -17.67
N LYS A 59 1.16 -9.68 -19.00
CA LYS A 59 1.73 -8.77 -20.01
C LYS A 59 3.25 -8.58 -19.92
N GLY A 60 3.96 -9.58 -19.38
CA GLY A 60 5.41 -9.51 -19.19
C GLY A 60 5.88 -8.59 -18.05
N ALA A 61 4.97 -8.18 -17.14
CA ALA A 61 5.33 -7.39 -15.96
C ALA A 61 6.33 -8.16 -15.07
N ASP A 62 7.31 -7.46 -14.53
CA ASP A 62 8.11 -7.97 -13.42
C ASP A 62 7.39 -7.74 -12.08
N LEU A 63 6.64 -6.63 -11.98
CA LEU A 63 5.78 -6.29 -10.86
C LEU A 63 4.42 -5.82 -11.38
N LEU A 64 3.33 -6.44 -10.94
CA LEU A 64 1.97 -6.04 -11.26
C LEU A 64 1.25 -5.62 -9.98
N ILE A 65 0.91 -4.34 -9.90
CA ILE A 65 0.16 -3.74 -8.81
C ILE A 65 -1.32 -4.00 -9.07
N LEU A 66 -2.01 -4.61 -8.10
CA LEU A 66 -3.43 -4.93 -8.16
C LEU A 66 -4.23 -3.99 -7.23
N PRO A 67 -5.52 -3.77 -7.51
CA PRO A 67 -6.34 -2.86 -6.73
C PRO A 67 -6.63 -3.41 -5.33
N LEU A 68 -6.72 -2.47 -4.40
CA LEU A 68 -7.11 -2.71 -3.02
C LEU A 68 -8.25 -1.78 -2.64
N ARG A 69 -9.20 -2.28 -1.88
CA ARG A 69 -10.26 -1.49 -1.30
C ARG A 69 -10.30 -1.69 0.22
N MET A 70 -10.54 -0.63 0.96
CA MET A 70 -10.78 -0.75 2.39
C MET A 70 -12.29 -0.78 2.65
N ALA A 71 -12.76 -1.82 3.34
CA ALA A 71 -14.16 -1.96 3.69
C ALA A 71 -14.32 -2.42 5.14
N SER A 72 -15.29 -1.81 5.84
CA SER A 72 -15.70 -2.24 7.18
C SER A 72 -16.66 -3.41 7.09
N GLU A 73 -16.60 -4.33 8.05
CA GLU A 73 -17.61 -5.37 8.24
C GLU A 73 -18.87 -4.85 8.96
N ASN A 74 -18.75 -3.68 9.57
CA ASN A 74 -19.86 -3.07 10.30
C ASN A 74 -20.83 -2.41 9.33
N GLU A 75 -22.12 -2.69 9.44
CA GLU A 75 -23.17 -2.01 8.68
C GLU A 75 -23.13 -0.48 8.90
N ARG A 76 -22.73 -0.04 10.09
CA ARG A 76 -22.55 1.37 10.44
C ARG A 76 -21.10 1.62 10.88
N PRO A 77 -20.18 1.87 9.95
CA PRO A 77 -18.80 2.13 10.27
C PRO A 77 -18.64 3.33 11.22
N SER A 78 -17.77 3.18 12.21
CA SER A 78 -17.39 4.27 13.12
C SER A 78 -16.75 5.44 12.35
N LEU A 79 -16.64 6.59 12.99
CA LEU A 79 -15.96 7.74 12.40
C LEU A 79 -14.52 7.40 11.98
N LEU A 80 -13.79 6.69 12.85
CA LEU A 80 -12.41 6.27 12.55
C LEU A 80 -12.34 5.35 11.31
N GLU A 81 -13.25 4.40 11.17
CA GLU A 81 -13.31 3.52 10.00
C GLU A 81 -13.63 4.30 8.73
N ARG A 82 -14.60 5.23 8.78
CA ARG A 82 -14.96 6.08 7.64
C ARG A 82 -13.82 6.97 7.18
N LEU A 83 -13.05 7.54 8.11
CA LEU A 83 -11.88 8.35 7.79
C LEU A 83 -10.78 7.50 7.13
N GLN A 84 -10.53 6.29 7.64
CA GLN A 84 -9.56 5.37 7.03
C GLN A 84 -9.98 4.92 5.64
N ILE A 85 -11.27 4.62 5.42
CA ILE A 85 -11.80 4.24 4.10
C ILE A 85 -11.57 5.38 3.11
N ALA A 86 -11.89 6.62 3.49
CA ALA A 86 -11.68 7.78 2.63
C ALA A 86 -10.21 8.03 2.32
N GLU A 87 -9.33 8.00 3.32
CA GLU A 87 -7.89 8.13 3.14
C GLU A 87 -7.33 7.04 2.22
N TYR A 88 -7.71 5.78 2.48
CA TYR A 88 -7.23 4.65 1.72
C TYR A 88 -7.66 4.70 0.24
N ALA A 89 -8.88 5.17 -0.02
CA ALA A 89 -9.37 5.41 -1.37
C ALA A 89 -8.51 6.43 -2.14
N ALA A 90 -8.13 7.54 -1.50
CA ALA A 90 -7.24 8.53 -2.10
C ALA A 90 -5.84 7.94 -2.37
N ILE A 91 -5.28 7.20 -1.41
CA ILE A 91 -3.98 6.53 -1.53
C ILE A 91 -4.00 5.53 -2.69
N GLN A 92 -5.03 4.69 -2.79
CA GLN A 92 -5.15 3.69 -3.86
C GLN A 92 -5.29 4.36 -5.23
N GLN A 93 -6.09 5.40 -5.35
CA GLN A 93 -6.22 6.13 -6.62
C GLN A 93 -4.89 6.78 -7.04
N LEU A 94 -4.15 7.37 -6.10
CA LEU A 94 -2.82 7.91 -6.35
C LEU A 94 -1.83 6.82 -6.79
N THR A 95 -1.86 5.66 -6.13
CA THR A 95 -1.04 4.48 -6.47
C THR A 95 -1.25 4.10 -7.93
N ILE A 96 -2.50 3.94 -8.35
CA ILE A 96 -2.87 3.53 -9.70
C ILE A 96 -2.50 4.60 -10.73
N GLU A 97 -2.90 5.86 -10.50
CA GLU A 97 -2.61 6.94 -11.44
C GLU A 97 -1.09 7.18 -11.62
N SER A 98 -0.29 7.05 -10.56
CA SER A 98 1.16 7.19 -10.65
C SER A 98 1.80 6.04 -11.42
N ALA A 99 1.36 4.80 -11.18
CA ALA A 99 1.85 3.63 -11.88
C ALA A 99 1.46 3.62 -13.36
N GLN A 100 0.24 4.03 -13.71
CA GLN A 100 -0.20 4.21 -15.11
C GLN A 100 0.66 5.21 -15.89
N ARG A 101 1.21 6.20 -15.19
CA ARG A 101 2.13 7.19 -15.78
C ARG A 101 3.60 6.74 -15.82
N GLY A 102 3.90 5.49 -15.46
CA GLY A 102 5.26 4.96 -15.34
C GLY A 102 6.09 5.55 -14.19
N LYS A 103 5.43 6.19 -13.22
CA LYS A 103 6.04 6.84 -12.04
C LYS A 103 5.42 6.30 -10.76
N ALA A 104 5.36 4.98 -10.61
CA ALA A 104 4.79 4.35 -9.42
C ALA A 104 5.46 4.91 -8.16
N VAL A 105 4.65 5.44 -7.24
CA VAL A 105 5.10 6.02 -5.97
C VAL A 105 4.75 5.15 -4.78
N MET A 106 3.90 4.15 -4.98
CA MET A 106 3.46 3.24 -3.93
C MET A 106 3.04 1.90 -4.51
N CYS A 107 3.13 0.84 -3.70
CA CYS A 107 2.46 -0.44 -3.89
C CYS A 107 2.17 -1.05 -2.52
N SER A 108 1.44 -2.15 -2.47
CA SER A 108 1.12 -2.83 -1.22
C SER A 108 1.29 -4.33 -1.36
N GLY A 109 2.03 -4.94 -0.46
CA GLY A 109 2.20 -6.39 -0.38
C GLY A 109 0.91 -7.16 -0.06
N ALA A 110 -0.19 -6.46 0.17
CA ALA A 110 -1.51 -7.04 0.41
C ALA A 110 -2.18 -7.54 -0.88
N ASN A 111 -1.77 -7.04 -2.06
CA ASN A 111 -2.28 -7.52 -3.36
C ASN A 111 -1.29 -7.17 -4.48
N LEU A 112 -0.29 -8.01 -4.68
CA LEU A 112 0.83 -7.73 -5.55
C LEU A 112 1.31 -9.00 -6.24
N ILE A 113 1.40 -8.99 -7.57
CA ILE A 113 2.01 -10.10 -8.30
C ILE A 113 3.41 -9.70 -8.74
N VAL A 114 4.36 -10.62 -8.58
CA VAL A 114 5.76 -10.38 -8.90
C VAL A 114 6.38 -11.58 -9.60
N ARG A 115 7.27 -11.32 -10.55
CA ARG A 115 8.10 -12.36 -11.14
C ARG A 115 9.05 -12.92 -10.08
N ARG A 116 8.93 -14.21 -9.80
CA ARG A 116 9.63 -14.91 -8.72
C ARG A 116 11.15 -14.66 -8.73
N SER A 117 11.78 -14.83 -9.89
CA SER A 117 13.24 -14.64 -10.01
C SER A 117 13.66 -13.21 -9.62
N ARG A 118 12.88 -12.20 -10.07
CA ARG A 118 13.17 -10.78 -9.79
C ARG A 118 13.01 -10.44 -8.31
N TRP A 119 12.03 -11.04 -7.65
CA TRP A 119 11.85 -10.87 -6.20
C TRP A 119 13.03 -11.46 -5.43
N LEU A 120 13.44 -12.69 -5.76
CA LEU A 120 14.58 -13.35 -5.10
C LEU A 120 15.90 -12.58 -5.31
N GLU A 121 16.15 -12.08 -6.51
CA GLU A 121 17.30 -11.22 -6.82
C GLU A 121 17.30 -9.91 -6.01
N SER A 122 16.12 -9.42 -5.62
CA SER A 122 15.94 -8.16 -4.89
C SER A 122 15.97 -8.33 -3.37
N TYR A 123 16.07 -9.54 -2.83
CA TYR A 123 15.87 -9.81 -1.40
C TYR A 123 16.76 -8.95 -0.49
N GLN A 124 18.01 -8.75 -0.84
CA GLN A 124 18.93 -7.92 -0.04
C GLN A 124 18.54 -6.43 -0.09
N ASP A 125 17.98 -5.97 -1.21
CA ASP A 125 17.48 -4.60 -1.37
C ASP A 125 16.24 -4.32 -0.53
N LEU A 126 15.53 -5.38 -0.07
CA LEU A 126 14.34 -5.25 0.78
C LEU A 126 14.67 -4.89 2.22
N HIS A 127 15.94 -4.73 2.58
CA HIS A 127 16.35 -4.49 3.96
C HIS A 127 15.83 -5.56 4.92
N PRO A 128 16.29 -6.81 4.83
CA PRO A 128 15.77 -7.94 5.64
C PRO A 128 15.90 -7.71 7.15
N GLU A 129 16.78 -6.83 7.58
CA GLU A 129 16.95 -6.41 8.98
C GLU A 129 15.79 -5.53 9.50
N ILE A 130 14.96 -4.96 8.59
CA ILE A 130 13.81 -4.12 8.96
C ILE A 130 12.54 -4.98 8.90
N PRO A 131 11.73 -5.06 9.96
CA PRO A 131 10.60 -6.01 10.02
C PRO A 131 9.41 -5.70 9.09
N SER A 132 9.45 -4.62 8.31
CA SER A 132 8.33 -4.22 7.42
C SER A 132 8.80 -3.42 6.21
N GLY A 133 7.90 -3.11 5.27
CA GLY A 133 8.20 -2.33 4.06
C GLY A 133 8.76 -3.17 2.93
N ASP A 134 8.48 -4.45 2.96
CA ASP A 134 8.75 -5.42 1.89
C ASP A 134 8.24 -4.93 0.54
N ASP A 135 7.07 -4.29 0.51
CA ASP A 135 6.42 -3.72 -0.66
C ASP A 135 7.15 -2.50 -1.22
N MET A 136 7.38 -1.49 -0.40
CA MET A 136 7.96 -0.22 -0.84
C MET A 136 9.44 -0.35 -1.22
N PHE A 137 10.22 -1.15 -0.47
CA PHE A 137 11.61 -1.41 -0.84
C PHE A 137 11.71 -2.28 -2.10
N LEU A 138 10.76 -3.20 -2.33
CA LEU A 138 10.65 -3.95 -3.57
C LEU A 138 10.40 -3.00 -4.75
N LEU A 139 9.44 -2.08 -4.60
CA LEU A 139 9.15 -1.08 -5.61
C LEU A 139 10.39 -0.25 -5.96
N GLU A 140 11.13 0.25 -4.95
CA GLU A 140 12.38 1.00 -5.18
C GLU A 140 13.45 0.16 -5.89
N SER A 141 13.65 -1.09 -5.46
CA SER A 141 14.60 -2.00 -6.09
C SER A 141 14.26 -2.19 -7.57
N PHE A 142 12.99 -2.43 -7.89
CA PHE A 142 12.52 -2.65 -9.24
C PHE A 142 12.67 -1.40 -10.12
N LYS A 143 12.32 -0.22 -9.59
CA LYS A 143 12.54 1.07 -10.27
C LYS A 143 14.02 1.32 -10.55
N ARG A 144 14.90 1.11 -9.56
CA ARG A 144 16.35 1.29 -9.70
C ARG A 144 16.95 0.36 -10.75
N ARG A 145 16.41 -0.85 -10.88
CA ARG A 145 16.84 -1.88 -11.84
C ARG A 145 16.21 -1.71 -13.23
N GLY A 146 15.30 -0.75 -13.41
CA GLY A 146 14.60 -0.54 -14.68
C GLY A 146 13.65 -1.68 -15.07
N LEU A 147 13.14 -2.43 -14.08
CA LEU A 147 12.23 -3.55 -14.30
C LEU A 147 10.83 -3.05 -14.66
N GLN A 148 10.04 -3.91 -15.33
CA GLN A 148 8.70 -3.59 -15.82
C GLN A 148 7.67 -3.56 -14.67
N ILE A 149 7.30 -2.38 -14.24
CA ILE A 149 6.25 -2.16 -13.23
C ILE A 149 4.97 -1.78 -13.95
N MET A 150 3.91 -2.55 -13.72
CA MET A 150 2.60 -2.34 -14.31
C MET A 150 1.53 -2.25 -13.22
N VAL A 151 0.37 -1.75 -13.58
CA VAL A 151 -0.82 -1.73 -12.73
C VAL A 151 -2.01 -2.27 -13.52
N LEU A 152 -2.79 -3.11 -12.89
CA LEU A 152 -4.08 -3.58 -13.38
C LEU A 152 -5.17 -3.01 -12.47
N ASP A 153 -5.95 -2.07 -13.00
CA ASP A 153 -7.10 -1.48 -12.31
C ASP A 153 -8.38 -2.20 -12.72
N ASP A 154 -8.55 -3.41 -12.19
CA ASP A 154 -9.69 -4.27 -12.49
C ASP A 154 -10.30 -4.82 -11.19
N SER A 155 -11.55 -4.47 -10.93
CA SER A 155 -12.27 -4.87 -9.72
C SER A 155 -12.46 -6.39 -9.58
N ARG A 156 -12.26 -7.16 -10.63
CA ARG A 156 -12.29 -8.63 -10.57
C ARG A 156 -11.13 -9.23 -9.77
N TYR A 157 -10.06 -8.45 -9.56
CA TYR A 157 -8.85 -8.83 -8.81
C TYR A 157 -8.62 -7.90 -7.62
N GLU A 158 -9.66 -7.18 -7.20
CA GLU A 158 -9.58 -6.30 -6.04
C GLU A 158 -9.56 -7.10 -4.75
N ALA A 159 -8.61 -6.79 -3.88
CA ALA A 159 -8.57 -7.36 -2.56
C ALA A 159 -9.08 -6.37 -1.51
N ILE A 160 -9.76 -6.90 -0.48
CA ILE A 160 -10.38 -6.10 0.57
C ILE A 160 -9.51 -6.14 1.82
N VAL A 161 -9.13 -4.96 2.31
CA VAL A 161 -8.46 -4.75 3.59
C VAL A 161 -9.43 -4.14 4.60
N ARG A 162 -9.20 -4.39 5.88
CA ARG A 162 -10.08 -3.91 6.95
C ARG A 162 -9.52 -2.68 7.65
N PRO A 163 -10.34 -1.68 7.98
CA PRO A 163 -9.91 -0.56 8.79
C PRO A 163 -9.66 -0.98 10.23
N HIS A 164 -8.74 -0.30 10.90
CA HIS A 164 -8.56 -0.46 12.34
C HIS A 164 -9.76 0.09 13.10
N THR A 165 -10.21 -0.64 14.11
CA THR A 165 -11.32 -0.24 14.98
C THR A 165 -10.87 0.64 16.17
N SER A 166 -9.55 0.72 16.43
CA SER A 166 -9.00 1.54 17.52
C SER A 166 -7.98 2.56 17.04
N TRP A 167 -8.02 3.76 17.60
CA TRP A 167 -7.06 4.83 17.35
C TRP A 167 -5.61 4.40 17.64
N ARG A 168 -5.40 3.59 18.67
CA ARG A 168 -4.08 3.08 19.02
C ARG A 168 -3.48 2.21 17.91
N ALA A 169 -4.28 1.30 17.32
CA ALA A 169 -3.84 0.44 16.22
C ALA A 169 -3.59 1.27 14.95
N PHE A 170 -4.48 2.20 14.64
CA PHE A 170 -4.33 3.14 13.53
C PHE A 170 -3.03 3.93 13.63
N PHE A 171 -2.77 4.66 14.72
CA PHE A 171 -1.54 5.43 14.88
C PHE A 171 -0.29 4.55 14.87
N ARG A 172 -0.34 3.35 15.47
CA ARG A 172 0.78 2.41 15.42
C ARG A 172 1.15 2.04 13.99
N GLN A 173 0.16 1.79 13.14
CA GLN A 173 0.38 1.50 11.72
C GLN A 173 0.99 2.71 10.99
N ARG A 174 0.44 3.91 11.19
CA ARG A 174 0.93 5.14 10.53
C ARG A 174 2.35 5.51 10.96
N MET A 175 2.67 5.41 12.26
CA MET A 175 4.04 5.60 12.78
C MET A 175 5.02 4.59 12.17
N ARG A 176 4.60 3.32 12.00
CA ARG A 176 5.41 2.30 11.34
C ARG A 176 5.67 2.63 9.88
N TRP A 177 4.69 3.20 9.16
CA TRP A 177 4.89 3.64 7.78
C TRP A 177 5.82 4.85 7.70
N ALA A 178 5.56 5.86 8.50
CA ALA A 178 6.36 7.09 8.53
C ALA A 178 7.82 6.85 8.95
N GLY A 179 8.07 5.94 9.88
CA GLY A 179 9.43 5.63 10.35
C GLY A 179 10.36 5.03 9.30
N LYS A 180 9.82 4.57 8.16
CA LYS A 180 10.61 4.06 7.03
C LYS A 180 10.95 5.14 6.00
N ALA A 181 10.21 6.24 6.00
CA ALA A 181 10.36 7.29 4.99
C ALA A 181 11.79 7.81 4.80
N PRO A 182 12.64 7.96 5.86
CA PRO A 182 14.02 8.39 5.70
C PRO A 182 14.93 7.41 4.94
N LYS A 183 14.48 6.18 4.72
CA LYS A 183 15.24 5.14 4.01
C LYS A 183 14.93 5.06 2.52
N TYR A 184 13.88 5.75 2.07
CA TYR A 184 13.54 5.79 0.65
C TYR A 184 14.49 6.72 -0.10
N THR A 185 14.88 6.28 -1.30
CA THR A 185 15.85 6.97 -2.16
C THR A 185 15.30 7.30 -3.55
N ASP A 186 14.19 6.67 -3.94
CA ASP A 186 13.56 6.91 -5.24
C ASP A 186 13.00 8.34 -5.35
N LYS A 187 13.34 9.01 -6.44
CA LYS A 187 13.00 10.43 -6.66
C LYS A 187 11.49 10.70 -6.76
N ASP A 188 10.72 9.78 -7.35
CA ASP A 188 9.27 9.96 -7.49
C ASP A 188 8.58 9.77 -6.14
N ILE A 189 9.02 8.77 -5.35
CA ILE A 189 8.51 8.51 -4.00
C ILE A 189 8.81 9.70 -3.09
N LEU A 190 10.06 10.18 -3.09
CA LEU A 190 10.48 11.34 -2.29
C LEU A 190 9.74 12.61 -2.71
N ARG A 191 9.61 12.86 -4.00
CA ARG A 191 8.87 14.02 -4.52
C ARG A 191 7.41 13.98 -4.11
N CYS A 192 6.75 12.83 -4.26
CA CYS A 192 5.37 12.66 -3.85
C CYS A 192 5.20 12.91 -2.34
N GLY A 193 6.03 12.26 -1.52
CA GLY A 193 6.02 12.45 -0.06
C GLY A 193 6.28 13.90 0.36
N THR A 194 7.22 14.58 -0.30
CA THR A 194 7.53 16.00 -0.02
C THR A 194 6.35 16.91 -0.38
N ILE A 195 5.69 16.68 -1.52
CA ILE A 195 4.50 17.46 -1.92
C ILE A 195 3.38 17.25 -0.92
N VAL A 196 3.07 16.01 -0.54
CA VAL A 196 2.01 15.69 0.42
C VAL A 196 2.32 16.32 1.78
N LEU A 197 3.53 16.12 2.31
CA LEU A 197 3.93 16.71 3.59
C LEU A 197 3.91 18.23 3.53
N GLY A 198 4.51 18.82 2.50
CA GLY A 198 4.60 20.27 2.31
C GLY A 198 3.21 20.93 2.23
N ALA A 199 2.28 20.34 1.46
CA ALA A 199 0.90 20.85 1.37
C ALA A 199 0.18 20.81 2.73
N ASN A 200 0.40 19.75 3.52
CA ASN A 200 -0.19 19.62 4.85
C ASN A 200 0.42 20.60 5.87
N LEU A 201 1.73 20.81 5.84
CA LEU A 201 2.39 21.81 6.69
C LEU A 201 1.96 23.22 6.31
N LEU A 202 1.87 23.50 5.01
CA LEU A 202 1.41 24.80 4.52
C LEU A 202 -0.06 25.06 4.91
N GLN A 203 -0.91 24.03 4.91
CA GLN A 203 -2.31 24.14 5.36
C GLN A 203 -2.43 24.59 6.83
N LEU A 204 -1.50 24.18 7.72
CA LEU A 204 -1.49 24.62 9.12
C LEU A 204 -1.17 26.10 9.27
N ILE A 205 -0.37 26.65 8.36
CA ILE A 205 0.03 28.07 8.37
C ILE A 205 -0.99 28.92 7.58
N CYS A 206 -1.45 28.39 6.46
CA CYS A 206 -2.38 29.07 5.56
C CYS A 206 -3.57 28.14 5.24
N PRO A 207 -4.67 28.22 5.99
CA PRO A 207 -5.85 27.38 5.78
C PRO A 207 -6.48 27.48 4.38
N LEU A 208 -6.19 28.56 3.63
CA LEU A 208 -6.68 28.72 2.25
C LEU A 208 -6.15 27.64 1.31
N VAL A 209 -5.04 26.97 1.66
CA VAL A 209 -4.51 25.82 0.93
C VAL A 209 -5.57 24.71 0.80
N LEU A 210 -6.47 24.59 1.79
CA LEU A 210 -7.58 23.64 1.74
C LEU A 210 -8.48 23.84 0.52
N LEU A 211 -8.66 25.08 0.05
CA LEU A 211 -9.49 25.36 -1.13
C LEU A 211 -8.94 24.72 -2.42
N VAL A 212 -7.63 24.51 -2.48
CA VAL A 212 -6.97 23.85 -3.64
C VAL A 212 -6.79 22.36 -3.39
N LYS A 213 -6.35 21.99 -2.19
CA LYS A 213 -6.05 20.60 -1.83
C LYS A 213 -7.30 19.73 -1.77
N PHE A 214 -8.36 20.20 -1.10
CA PHE A 214 -9.57 19.43 -0.90
C PHE A 214 -10.25 18.95 -2.20
N PRO A 215 -10.46 19.79 -3.25
CA PRO A 215 -11.04 19.32 -4.50
C PRO A 215 -10.22 18.22 -5.17
N ILE A 216 -8.89 18.29 -5.08
CA ILE A 216 -7.99 17.28 -5.66
C ILE A 216 -8.15 15.95 -4.93
N GLU A 217 -8.05 15.96 -3.60
CA GLU A 217 -8.15 14.73 -2.80
C GLU A 217 -9.57 14.16 -2.83
N TYR A 218 -10.60 15.01 -2.76
CA TYR A 218 -11.99 14.58 -2.88
C TYR A 218 -12.27 13.88 -4.21
N ARG A 219 -11.68 14.36 -5.31
CA ARG A 219 -11.76 13.69 -6.62
C ARG A 219 -11.11 12.29 -6.56
N LEU A 220 -9.95 12.14 -5.94
CA LEU A 220 -9.27 10.85 -5.77
C LEU A 220 -10.14 9.87 -4.97
N ILE A 221 -10.69 10.35 -3.83
CA ILE A 221 -11.61 9.57 -2.99
C ILE A 221 -12.81 9.09 -3.81
N LYS A 222 -13.49 10.00 -4.49
CA LYS A 222 -14.76 9.70 -5.22
C LYS A 222 -14.59 8.74 -6.39
N LYS A 223 -13.40 8.64 -6.97
CA LYS A 223 -13.11 7.66 -8.01
C LYS A 223 -13.10 6.22 -7.50
N ARG A 224 -12.71 6.00 -6.25
CA ARG A 224 -12.63 4.68 -5.62
C ARG A 224 -13.81 4.37 -4.73
N GLU A 225 -14.24 5.36 -3.94
CA GLU A 225 -15.33 5.23 -2.98
C GLU A 225 -16.39 6.31 -3.23
N PRO A 226 -17.29 6.09 -4.21
CA PRO A 226 -18.33 7.07 -4.58
C PRO A 226 -19.26 7.44 -3.44
N PHE A 227 -19.41 6.56 -2.45
CA PHE A 227 -20.34 6.73 -1.33
C PHE A 227 -19.76 7.51 -0.14
N VAL A 228 -18.45 7.82 -0.13
CA VAL A 228 -17.86 8.67 0.91
C VAL A 228 -18.54 10.04 0.90
N SER A 229 -19.07 10.45 2.05
CA SER A 229 -19.75 11.73 2.17
C SER A 229 -18.77 12.90 2.09
N LEU A 230 -19.23 14.04 1.60
CA LEU A 230 -18.47 15.28 1.55
C LEU A 230 -17.93 15.66 2.94
N TRP A 231 -18.75 15.48 3.99
CA TRP A 231 -18.37 15.80 5.37
C TRP A 231 -17.25 14.89 5.89
N THR A 232 -17.27 13.59 5.56
CA THR A 232 -16.20 12.67 5.94
C THR A 232 -14.88 13.07 5.27
N ALA A 233 -14.91 13.40 3.99
CA ALA A 233 -13.74 13.85 3.25
C ALA A 233 -13.21 15.18 3.78
N LEU A 234 -14.09 16.16 4.05
CA LEU A 234 -13.69 17.45 4.60
C LEU A 234 -13.08 17.31 6.00
N LEU A 235 -13.69 16.48 6.86
CA LEU A 235 -13.14 16.22 8.19
C LEU A 235 -11.77 15.52 8.12
N LEU A 236 -11.61 14.58 7.20
CA LEU A 236 -10.32 13.95 6.93
C LEU A 236 -9.27 15.02 6.61
N GLU A 237 -9.56 15.92 5.68
CA GLU A 237 -8.66 16.97 5.25
C GLU A 237 -8.26 17.93 6.38
N ILE A 238 -9.20 18.27 7.27
CA ILE A 238 -8.92 19.13 8.43
C ILE A 238 -8.02 18.40 9.43
N LEU A 239 -8.24 17.11 9.65
CA LEU A 239 -7.49 16.33 10.64
C LEU A 239 -6.14 15.82 10.09
N TYR A 240 -6.00 15.69 8.78
CA TYR A 240 -4.85 15.06 8.12
C TYR A 240 -3.50 15.70 8.51
N PRO A 241 -3.32 17.04 8.52
CA PRO A 241 -2.06 17.65 8.90
C PRO A 241 -1.61 17.28 10.32
N PHE A 242 -2.56 17.19 11.25
CA PHE A 242 -2.24 16.87 12.65
C PHE A 242 -1.79 15.43 12.81
N TYR A 243 -2.53 14.48 12.23
CA TYR A 243 -2.16 13.08 12.41
C TYR A 243 -0.92 12.67 11.60
N ILE A 244 -0.66 13.28 10.44
CA ILE A 244 0.58 13.02 9.70
C ILE A 244 1.80 13.49 10.49
N LEU A 245 1.74 14.66 11.13
CA LEU A 245 2.80 15.14 12.00
C LEU A 245 3.02 14.21 13.20
N LEU A 246 1.94 13.81 13.89
CA LEU A 246 2.02 12.85 14.99
C LEU A 246 2.64 11.53 14.55
N SER A 247 2.28 11.06 13.36
CA SER A 247 2.79 9.81 12.79
C SER A 247 4.28 9.90 12.44
N ILE A 248 4.74 11.03 11.89
CA ILE A 248 6.14 11.26 11.55
C ILE A 248 6.97 11.37 12.82
N VAL A 249 6.57 12.24 13.76
CA VAL A 249 7.29 12.41 15.04
C VAL A 249 7.35 11.09 15.79
N GLY A 250 6.21 10.40 15.93
CA GLY A 250 6.18 9.10 16.60
C GLY A 250 6.96 8.01 15.87
N GLY A 251 7.01 8.04 14.55
CA GLY A 251 7.80 7.11 13.73
C GLY A 251 9.30 7.35 13.85
N LEU A 252 9.74 8.60 13.90
CA LEU A 252 11.16 8.97 14.04
C LEU A 252 11.70 8.75 15.46
N LEU A 253 10.86 8.99 16.48
CA LEU A 253 11.25 8.82 17.89
C LEU A 253 11.28 7.34 18.32
N ARG A 254 10.62 6.48 17.60
CA ARG A 254 10.54 5.05 17.93
C ARG A 254 11.84 4.33 17.53
N ARG A 255 12.74 4.17 18.50
CA ARG A 255 13.94 3.35 18.33
C ARG A 255 13.58 1.85 18.41
N GLY A 256 13.64 1.15 17.29
CA GLY A 256 13.40 -0.29 17.16
C GLY A 256 11.96 -0.64 16.73
N TRP A 257 11.88 -1.27 15.61
CA TRP A 257 10.68 -1.95 15.04
C TRP A 257 10.79 -3.44 15.30
#